data_72f5390a94a535327b5a86199110930c
#
_entry.id   72f5390a94a535327b5a86199110930c
#
_cell.length_a   1.000
_cell.length_b   1.000
_cell.length_c   1.000
_cell.angle_alpha   90.00
_cell.angle_beta   90.00
_cell.angle_gamma   90.00
#
_symmetry.space_group_name_H-M   'P 1'
#
loop_
_entity.id
_entity.type
_entity.pdbx_description
1 polymer ?
#
loop_
_entity_poly.entity_id
_entity_poly.type
_entity_poly.pdbx_seq_one_letter_code
_entity_poly.pdbx_strand_id
1 'polypeptide(L)'
;MSEKIIKWGFIGCGEVTKYKSGPAFQKIEHSEVVAVMSRDISKAKTYAKERGIAKWYNDAQELINDEEVNAVYIATPPSSHATYAIMSMKAGKPVYIEKPMAVTYEECCRINRISKETGIPCFVAYYRRYLPYFLKMKSLVEEGAIGNIINIQIRFAQPPRDLDYNKENLPWRVQPDIAGGGYFYDLAPHQIDILQDMFGYILEANGYKSNRGGLYPAEDTLSACFQFDSGLVGSGSWCFVAHESAREDRIEIIGDKGMICFSVFTYDPIALHTERGREEIPVENPVYVQQPLIQAVVDHLLGKSICSCDGESATLTNWVMDKILNKI
;
A
#
# COMPACT_ATOMS: atom_id res chain seq x y z
N MET A 1 -9.77 -27.18 -22.38
CA MET A 1 -10.22 -26.74 -21.06
C MET A 1 -10.33 -25.20 -21.16
N SER A 2 -11.47 -24.60 -20.82
CA SER A 2 -11.56 -23.12 -20.78
C SER A 2 -10.55 -22.60 -19.75
N GLU A 3 -9.76 -21.61 -20.15
CA GLU A 3 -8.83 -20.96 -19.21
C GLU A 3 -9.61 -20.37 -18.03
N LYS A 4 -9.14 -20.63 -16.82
CA LYS A 4 -9.76 -20.12 -15.59
C LYS A 4 -9.56 -18.59 -15.53
N ILE A 5 -10.66 -17.83 -15.38
CA ILE A 5 -10.67 -16.39 -15.28
C ILE A 5 -10.97 -15.99 -13.83
N ILE A 6 -10.22 -15.03 -13.29
CA ILE A 6 -10.50 -14.43 -12.00
C ILE A 6 -11.55 -13.31 -12.22
N LYS A 7 -12.72 -13.53 -11.65
CA LYS A 7 -13.88 -12.64 -11.76
C LYS A 7 -14.03 -11.84 -10.46
N TRP A 8 -13.68 -10.58 -10.56
CA TRP A 8 -13.59 -9.69 -9.41
C TRP A 8 -14.91 -9.02 -9.06
N GLY A 9 -15.26 -9.03 -7.77
CA GLY A 9 -16.23 -8.13 -7.17
C GLY A 9 -15.50 -6.98 -6.45
N PHE A 10 -15.81 -5.74 -6.81
CA PHE A 10 -15.20 -4.57 -6.15
C PHE A 10 -16.10 -4.07 -5.02
N ILE A 11 -15.56 -4.00 -3.79
CA ILE A 11 -16.18 -3.31 -2.66
C ILE A 11 -15.53 -1.93 -2.53
N GLY A 12 -16.24 -0.91 -3.00
CA GLY A 12 -15.78 0.48 -3.06
C GLY A 12 -15.64 1.00 -4.49
N CYS A 13 -16.27 2.16 -4.76
CA CYS A 13 -16.26 2.87 -6.05
C CYS A 13 -15.60 4.25 -5.89
N GLY A 14 -14.41 4.30 -5.26
CA GLY A 14 -13.68 5.53 -4.95
C GLY A 14 -12.71 5.96 -6.04
N GLU A 15 -11.94 7.03 -5.78
CA GLU A 15 -10.93 7.58 -6.70
C GLU A 15 -9.86 6.53 -7.09
N VAL A 16 -9.45 5.67 -6.15
CA VAL A 16 -8.46 4.62 -6.40
C VAL A 16 -8.96 3.68 -7.50
N THR A 17 -10.20 3.19 -7.39
CA THR A 17 -10.80 2.30 -8.38
C THR A 17 -11.11 3.00 -9.70
N LYS A 18 -11.35 4.32 -9.67
CA LYS A 18 -11.61 5.08 -10.91
C LYS A 18 -10.35 5.28 -11.76
N TYR A 19 -9.24 5.66 -11.15
CA TYR A 19 -8.10 6.19 -11.88
C TYR A 19 -6.81 5.37 -11.75
N LYS A 20 -6.66 4.54 -10.70
CA LYS A 20 -5.42 3.82 -10.45
C LYS A 20 -5.55 2.31 -10.67
N SER A 21 -6.34 1.62 -9.83
CA SER A 21 -6.45 0.16 -9.86
C SER A 21 -7.48 -0.37 -10.86
N GLY A 22 -8.69 0.20 -10.89
CA GLY A 22 -9.79 -0.35 -11.70
C GLY A 22 -9.45 -0.56 -13.18
N PRO A 23 -8.87 0.42 -13.89
CA PRO A 23 -8.42 0.21 -15.27
C PRO A 23 -7.37 -0.88 -15.43
N ALA A 24 -6.51 -1.10 -14.42
CA ALA A 24 -5.51 -2.15 -14.45
C ALA A 24 -6.15 -3.55 -14.47
N PHE A 25 -7.16 -3.80 -13.63
CA PHE A 25 -7.86 -5.09 -13.60
C PHE A 25 -8.47 -5.52 -14.95
N GLN A 26 -8.87 -4.56 -15.77
CA GLN A 26 -9.45 -4.80 -17.10
C GLN A 26 -8.40 -4.99 -18.20
N LYS A 27 -7.11 -4.75 -17.91
CA LYS A 27 -6.03 -4.79 -18.89
C LYS A 27 -5.08 -5.96 -18.71
N ILE A 28 -5.19 -6.68 -17.60
CA ILE A 28 -4.36 -7.86 -17.33
C ILE A 28 -5.04 -9.12 -17.82
N GLU A 29 -4.23 -10.14 -18.10
CA GLU A 29 -4.72 -11.42 -18.59
C GLU A 29 -5.48 -12.18 -17.50
N HIS A 30 -6.48 -12.95 -17.90
CA HIS A 30 -7.31 -13.80 -17.04
C HIS A 30 -8.01 -13.07 -15.89
N SER A 31 -8.31 -11.78 -16.06
CA SER A 31 -8.96 -10.92 -15.08
C SER A 31 -10.16 -10.20 -15.66
N GLU A 32 -11.27 -10.21 -14.95
CA GLU A 32 -12.51 -9.55 -15.33
C GLU A 32 -13.17 -8.94 -14.09
N VAL A 33 -13.70 -7.72 -14.20
CA VAL A 33 -14.49 -7.08 -13.13
C VAL A 33 -15.96 -7.29 -13.47
N VAL A 34 -16.66 -8.14 -12.72
CA VAL A 34 -18.05 -8.54 -13.01
C VAL A 34 -19.09 -7.82 -12.14
N ALA A 35 -18.68 -7.34 -10.95
CA ALA A 35 -19.59 -6.69 -10.02
C ALA A 35 -18.89 -5.56 -9.24
N VAL A 36 -19.66 -4.55 -8.84
CA VAL A 36 -19.19 -3.46 -7.99
C VAL A 36 -20.21 -3.14 -6.89
N MET A 37 -19.71 -2.69 -5.74
CA MET A 37 -20.55 -2.31 -4.61
C MET A 37 -20.16 -0.93 -4.08
N SER A 38 -21.16 -0.14 -3.76
CA SER A 38 -21.05 1.07 -2.94
C SER A 38 -22.29 1.21 -2.07
N ARG A 39 -22.14 1.62 -0.81
CA ARG A 39 -23.27 1.93 0.08
C ARG A 39 -24.25 2.93 -0.54
N ASP A 40 -23.77 3.81 -1.40
CA ASP A 40 -24.58 4.62 -2.29
C ASP A 40 -24.82 3.88 -3.60
N ILE A 41 -26.02 3.36 -3.78
CA ILE A 41 -26.43 2.57 -4.97
C ILE A 41 -26.31 3.39 -6.26
N SER A 42 -26.56 4.70 -6.22
CA SER A 42 -26.45 5.58 -7.39
C SER A 42 -25.01 5.67 -7.86
N LYS A 43 -24.07 5.74 -6.91
CA LYS A 43 -22.63 5.74 -7.17
C LYS A 43 -22.16 4.40 -7.75
N ALA A 44 -22.65 3.27 -7.20
CA ALA A 44 -22.32 1.95 -7.73
C ALA A 44 -22.83 1.79 -9.18
N LYS A 45 -24.08 2.17 -9.44
CA LYS A 45 -24.71 2.12 -10.77
C LYS A 45 -23.97 3.00 -11.80
N THR A 46 -23.61 4.22 -11.41
CA THR A 46 -22.87 5.14 -12.29
C THR A 46 -21.50 4.56 -12.62
N TYR A 47 -20.76 4.08 -11.62
CA TYR A 47 -19.46 3.45 -11.81
C TYR A 47 -19.54 2.23 -12.74
N ALA A 48 -20.52 1.34 -12.51
CA ALA A 48 -20.73 0.15 -13.32
C ALA A 48 -20.98 0.52 -14.79
N LYS A 49 -21.87 1.48 -15.03
CA LYS A 49 -22.18 1.96 -16.39
C LYS A 49 -20.95 2.55 -17.10
N GLU A 50 -20.18 3.39 -16.41
CA GLU A 50 -18.97 4.03 -16.97
C GLU A 50 -17.88 3.01 -17.35
N ARG A 51 -17.86 1.84 -16.69
CA ARG A 51 -16.85 0.79 -16.85
C ARG A 51 -17.32 -0.46 -17.59
N GLY A 52 -18.56 -0.49 -18.04
CA GLY A 52 -19.14 -1.65 -18.73
C GLY A 52 -19.33 -2.88 -17.83
N ILE A 53 -19.50 -2.67 -16.50
CA ILE A 53 -19.70 -3.74 -15.52
C ILE A 53 -21.20 -4.04 -15.41
N ALA A 54 -21.56 -5.31 -15.49
CA ALA A 54 -22.95 -5.72 -15.61
C ALA A 54 -23.75 -5.62 -14.30
N LYS A 55 -23.08 -5.80 -13.14
CA LYS A 55 -23.73 -5.92 -11.86
C LYS A 55 -23.26 -4.85 -10.85
N TRP A 56 -24.21 -4.35 -10.06
CA TRP A 56 -23.93 -3.40 -8.98
C TRP A 56 -24.81 -3.66 -7.76
N TYR A 57 -24.24 -3.44 -6.56
CA TYR A 57 -24.87 -3.72 -5.30
C TYR A 57 -24.73 -2.52 -4.34
N ASN A 58 -25.60 -2.42 -3.34
CA ASN A 58 -25.45 -1.50 -2.21
C ASN A 58 -25.13 -2.22 -0.90
N ASP A 59 -25.12 -3.53 -0.91
CA ASP A 59 -24.73 -4.40 0.19
C ASP A 59 -23.54 -5.29 -0.21
N ALA A 60 -22.56 -5.39 0.69
CA ALA A 60 -21.35 -6.16 0.42
C ALA A 60 -21.61 -7.67 0.47
N GLN A 61 -22.57 -8.13 1.31
CA GLN A 61 -22.91 -9.55 1.41
C GLN A 61 -23.56 -10.05 0.11
N GLU A 62 -24.40 -9.22 -0.52
CA GLU A 62 -25.01 -9.56 -1.80
C GLU A 62 -23.94 -9.73 -2.90
N LEU A 63 -22.96 -8.81 -2.98
CA LEU A 63 -21.83 -8.94 -3.90
C LEU A 63 -21.00 -10.18 -3.60
N ILE A 64 -20.69 -10.43 -2.31
CA ILE A 64 -19.90 -11.57 -1.88
C ILE A 64 -20.61 -12.90 -2.19
N ASN A 65 -21.93 -12.95 -2.09
CA ASN A 65 -22.74 -14.14 -2.36
C ASN A 65 -22.99 -14.36 -3.87
N ASP A 66 -22.67 -13.41 -4.74
CA ASP A 66 -22.82 -13.59 -6.18
C ASP A 66 -21.92 -14.72 -6.66
N GLU A 67 -22.52 -15.75 -7.27
CA GLU A 67 -21.81 -16.96 -7.75
C GLU A 67 -20.80 -16.65 -8.87
N GLU A 68 -21.01 -15.57 -9.61
CA GLU A 68 -20.09 -15.15 -10.67
C GLU A 68 -18.81 -14.51 -10.10
N VAL A 69 -18.87 -13.89 -8.93
CA VAL A 69 -17.70 -13.31 -8.25
C VAL A 69 -16.89 -14.42 -7.62
N ASN A 70 -15.61 -14.59 -8.01
CA ASN A 70 -14.72 -15.60 -7.44
C ASN A 70 -13.49 -15.03 -6.71
N ALA A 71 -13.34 -13.70 -6.69
CA ALA A 71 -12.37 -12.96 -5.88
C ALA A 71 -12.91 -11.56 -5.55
N VAL A 72 -12.50 -10.99 -4.43
CA VAL A 72 -13.00 -9.69 -3.95
C VAL A 72 -11.85 -8.68 -3.82
N TYR A 73 -12.01 -7.51 -4.43
CA TYR A 73 -11.14 -6.37 -4.23
C TYR A 73 -11.80 -5.36 -3.28
N ILE A 74 -11.09 -5.01 -2.20
CA ILE A 74 -11.58 -4.11 -1.16
C ILE A 74 -10.84 -2.77 -1.27
N ALA A 75 -11.55 -1.74 -1.70
CA ALA A 75 -11.04 -0.39 -1.96
C ALA A 75 -11.85 0.69 -1.24
N THR A 76 -12.26 0.39 -0.04
CA THR A 76 -12.94 1.30 0.89
C THR A 76 -11.93 2.02 1.78
N PRO A 77 -12.34 2.94 2.68
CA PRO A 77 -11.46 3.39 3.75
C PRO A 77 -11.04 2.26 4.70
N PRO A 78 -9.84 2.33 5.31
CA PRO A 78 -9.24 1.24 6.10
C PRO A 78 -10.10 0.69 7.23
N SER A 79 -10.95 1.52 7.87
CA SER A 79 -11.85 1.11 8.96
C SER A 79 -12.84 0.00 8.60
N SER A 80 -13.05 -0.28 7.32
CA SER A 80 -13.93 -1.36 6.88
C SER A 80 -13.19 -2.54 6.23
N HIS A 81 -11.87 -2.46 6.07
CA HIS A 81 -11.08 -3.50 5.41
C HIS A 81 -11.21 -4.84 6.11
N ALA A 82 -11.01 -4.87 7.44
CA ALA A 82 -11.07 -6.12 8.21
C ALA A 82 -12.45 -6.79 8.11
N THR A 83 -13.53 -6.01 8.20
CA THR A 83 -14.89 -6.54 8.09
C THR A 83 -15.11 -7.22 6.75
N TYR A 84 -14.84 -6.53 5.64
CA TYR A 84 -15.11 -7.07 4.31
C TYR A 84 -14.14 -8.20 3.92
N ALA A 85 -12.88 -8.14 4.36
CA ALA A 85 -11.92 -9.21 4.13
C ALA A 85 -12.36 -10.51 4.83
N ILE A 86 -12.73 -10.43 6.10
CA ILE A 86 -13.20 -11.59 6.89
C ILE A 86 -14.48 -12.17 6.28
N MET A 87 -15.45 -11.33 5.91
CA MET A 87 -16.69 -11.78 5.26
C MET A 87 -16.40 -12.54 3.96
N SER A 88 -15.53 -12.00 3.11
CA SER A 88 -15.18 -12.59 1.82
C SER A 88 -14.47 -13.93 1.97
N MET A 89 -13.45 -14.00 2.86
CA MET A 89 -12.70 -15.24 3.09
C MET A 89 -13.59 -16.34 3.72
N LYS A 90 -14.49 -16.01 4.63
CA LYS A 90 -15.48 -16.95 5.16
C LYS A 90 -16.46 -17.48 4.11
N ALA A 91 -16.72 -16.70 3.05
CA ALA A 91 -17.49 -17.12 1.88
C ALA A 91 -16.62 -17.88 0.82
N GLY A 92 -15.37 -18.21 1.13
CA GLY A 92 -14.47 -18.96 0.24
C GLY A 92 -13.87 -18.10 -0.89
N LYS A 93 -13.89 -16.76 -0.78
CA LYS A 93 -13.39 -15.86 -1.83
C LYS A 93 -12.08 -15.21 -1.44
N PRO A 94 -10.99 -15.40 -2.24
CA PRO A 94 -9.74 -14.68 -2.09
C PRO A 94 -9.96 -13.17 -2.06
N VAL A 95 -9.12 -12.47 -1.29
CA VAL A 95 -9.23 -11.03 -1.14
C VAL A 95 -7.95 -10.30 -1.56
N TYR A 96 -8.13 -9.15 -2.22
CA TYR A 96 -7.10 -8.15 -2.47
C TYR A 96 -7.53 -6.85 -1.81
N ILE A 97 -6.76 -6.37 -0.84
CA ILE A 97 -7.12 -5.25 0.02
C ILE A 97 -6.24 -4.04 -0.31
N GLU A 98 -6.84 -2.85 -0.41
CA GLU A 98 -6.05 -1.61 -0.47
C GLU A 98 -5.23 -1.42 0.81
N LYS A 99 -4.09 -0.77 0.63
CA LYS A 99 -3.23 -0.41 1.76
C LYS A 99 -3.76 0.84 2.51
N PRO A 100 -3.49 0.97 3.83
CA PRO A 100 -2.95 -0.05 4.71
C PRO A 100 -3.94 -1.21 4.88
N MET A 101 -3.43 -2.38 5.25
CA MET A 101 -4.25 -3.60 5.35
C MET A 101 -5.46 -3.43 6.27
N ALA A 102 -5.30 -2.71 7.40
CA ALA A 102 -6.36 -2.35 8.35
C ALA A 102 -5.93 -1.12 9.17
N VAL A 103 -6.79 -0.65 10.08
CA VAL A 103 -6.52 0.52 10.94
C VAL A 103 -5.60 0.21 12.12
N THR A 104 -5.39 -1.07 12.47
CA THR A 104 -4.49 -1.51 13.54
C THR A 104 -3.78 -2.81 13.19
N TYR A 105 -2.64 -3.05 13.82
CA TYR A 105 -1.94 -4.33 13.77
C TYR A 105 -2.82 -5.51 14.24
N GLU A 106 -3.63 -5.31 15.29
CA GLU A 106 -4.53 -6.35 15.79
C GLU A 106 -5.56 -6.78 14.75
N GLU A 107 -6.15 -5.84 14.01
CA GLU A 107 -7.06 -6.16 12.91
C GLU A 107 -6.36 -6.93 11.79
N CYS A 108 -5.12 -6.59 11.45
CA CYS A 108 -4.32 -7.35 10.49
C CYS A 108 -4.10 -8.80 10.95
N CYS A 109 -3.78 -9.00 12.23
CA CYS A 109 -3.66 -10.33 12.84
C CYS A 109 -4.97 -11.13 12.74
N ARG A 110 -6.12 -10.47 12.94
CA ARG A 110 -7.44 -11.11 12.78
C ARG A 110 -7.70 -11.54 11.34
N ILE A 111 -7.36 -10.71 10.35
CA ILE A 111 -7.49 -11.03 8.93
C ILE A 111 -6.64 -12.27 8.61
N ASN A 112 -5.35 -12.28 9.01
CA ASN A 112 -4.46 -13.40 8.76
C ASN A 112 -4.91 -14.70 9.44
N ARG A 113 -5.43 -14.60 10.66
CA ARG A 113 -6.00 -15.76 11.34
C ARG A 113 -7.14 -16.38 10.52
N ILE A 114 -8.07 -15.58 10.03
CA ILE A 114 -9.16 -16.07 9.18
C ILE A 114 -8.65 -16.63 7.86
N SER A 115 -7.66 -16.00 7.23
CA SER A 115 -7.02 -16.53 6.03
C SER A 115 -6.45 -17.95 6.27
N LYS A 116 -5.76 -18.17 7.40
CA LYS A 116 -5.23 -19.47 7.81
C LYS A 116 -6.34 -20.48 8.12
N GLU A 117 -7.35 -20.10 8.88
CA GLU A 117 -8.48 -20.94 9.27
C GLU A 117 -9.29 -21.43 8.06
N THR A 118 -9.47 -20.56 7.06
CA THR A 118 -10.26 -20.88 5.86
C THR A 118 -9.42 -21.45 4.72
N GLY A 119 -8.10 -21.32 4.77
CA GLY A 119 -7.20 -21.62 3.65
C GLY A 119 -7.35 -20.66 2.46
N ILE A 120 -8.04 -19.53 2.63
CA ILE A 120 -8.31 -18.57 1.56
C ILE A 120 -7.25 -17.46 1.59
N PRO A 121 -6.54 -17.19 0.47
CA PRO A 121 -5.45 -16.22 0.45
C PRO A 121 -5.95 -14.77 0.56
N CYS A 122 -5.11 -13.96 1.24
CA CYS A 122 -5.28 -12.52 1.40
C CYS A 122 -4.05 -11.80 0.84
N PHE A 123 -4.27 -10.83 -0.05
CA PHE A 123 -3.22 -9.99 -0.64
C PHE A 123 -3.47 -8.53 -0.30
N VAL A 124 -2.40 -7.72 -0.26
CA VAL A 124 -2.47 -6.29 0.05
C VAL A 124 -1.77 -5.47 -1.02
N ALA A 125 -2.33 -4.31 -1.34
CA ALA A 125 -1.93 -3.46 -2.47
C ALA A 125 -0.60 -2.71 -2.27
N TYR A 126 0.44 -3.40 -1.83
CA TYR A 126 1.81 -2.88 -1.77
C TYR A 126 2.50 -2.98 -3.13
N TYR A 127 1.91 -2.34 -4.13
CA TYR A 127 2.24 -2.49 -5.55
C TYR A 127 3.65 -2.02 -5.93
N ARG A 128 4.31 -1.24 -5.07
CA ARG A 128 5.68 -0.78 -5.30
C ARG A 128 6.67 -1.92 -5.42
N ARG A 129 6.47 -3.02 -4.70
CA ARG A 129 7.33 -4.22 -4.82
C ARG A 129 7.44 -4.77 -6.26
N TYR A 130 6.44 -4.50 -7.11
CA TYR A 130 6.36 -4.99 -8.48
C TYR A 130 6.60 -3.90 -9.54
N LEU A 131 6.85 -2.65 -9.14
CA LEU A 131 7.15 -1.59 -10.10
C LEU A 131 8.59 -1.67 -10.59
N PRO A 132 8.84 -1.48 -11.90
CA PRO A 132 10.18 -1.49 -12.49
C PRO A 132 11.18 -0.59 -11.74
N TYR A 133 10.73 0.56 -11.26
CA TYR A 133 11.54 1.48 -10.47
C TYR A 133 12.13 0.82 -9.19
N PHE A 134 11.30 0.15 -8.40
CA PHE A 134 11.75 -0.49 -7.16
C PHE A 134 12.47 -1.82 -7.42
N LEU A 135 12.12 -2.53 -8.49
CA LEU A 135 12.87 -3.70 -8.93
C LEU A 135 14.29 -3.32 -9.36
N LYS A 136 14.47 -2.18 -10.04
CA LYS A 136 15.81 -1.65 -10.35
C LYS A 136 16.59 -1.27 -9.09
N MET A 137 15.93 -0.65 -8.13
CA MET A 137 16.53 -0.37 -6.80
C MET A 137 17.04 -1.64 -6.13
N LYS A 138 16.20 -2.67 -6.07
CA LYS A 138 16.54 -3.96 -5.48
C LYS A 138 17.73 -4.60 -6.19
N SER A 139 17.74 -4.60 -7.53
CA SER A 139 18.85 -5.09 -8.35
C SER A 139 20.17 -4.37 -8.01
N LEU A 140 20.18 -3.02 -7.90
CA LEU A 140 21.39 -2.27 -7.55
C LEU A 140 21.94 -2.65 -6.16
N VAL A 141 21.08 -2.89 -5.19
CA VAL A 141 21.48 -3.36 -3.85
C VAL A 141 22.01 -4.79 -3.90
N GLU A 142 21.30 -5.71 -4.57
CA GLU A 142 21.69 -7.12 -4.69
C GLU A 142 23.00 -7.31 -5.49
N GLU A 143 23.25 -6.48 -6.50
CA GLU A 143 24.48 -6.44 -7.28
C GLU A 143 25.66 -5.84 -6.49
N GLY A 144 25.42 -5.31 -5.28
CA GLY A 144 26.46 -4.72 -4.44
C GLY A 144 26.99 -3.38 -4.95
N ALA A 145 26.16 -2.60 -5.69
CA ALA A 145 26.55 -1.32 -6.29
C ALA A 145 27.12 -0.32 -5.27
N ILE A 146 26.70 -0.40 -4.01
CA ILE A 146 27.17 0.45 -2.89
C ILE A 146 27.85 -0.35 -1.77
N GLY A 147 28.19 -1.61 -2.00
CA GLY A 147 28.85 -2.49 -1.01
C GLY A 147 27.90 -2.97 0.07
N ASN A 148 28.42 -3.16 1.31
CA ASN A 148 27.64 -3.55 2.45
C ASN A 148 26.77 -2.39 2.94
N ILE A 149 25.49 -2.68 3.21
CA ILE A 149 24.55 -1.64 3.66
C ILE A 149 24.84 -1.31 5.13
N ILE A 150 25.00 -0.03 5.44
CA ILE A 150 25.37 0.47 6.77
C ILE A 150 24.20 1.14 7.47
N ASN A 151 23.40 1.94 6.73
CA ASN A 151 22.30 2.72 7.33
C ASN A 151 21.23 3.08 6.29
N ILE A 152 20.01 3.33 6.76
CA ILE A 152 18.89 3.80 5.94
C ILE A 152 18.30 5.06 6.55
N GLN A 153 18.02 6.08 5.72
CA GLN A 153 17.39 7.32 6.14
C GLN A 153 16.19 7.65 5.27
N ILE A 154 15.07 8.01 5.90
CA ILE A 154 13.85 8.46 5.25
C ILE A 154 13.63 9.94 5.60
N ARG A 155 13.42 10.78 4.59
CA ARG A 155 12.96 12.16 4.74
C ARG A 155 11.76 12.39 3.86
N PHE A 156 10.64 12.70 4.49
CA PHE A 156 9.42 13.00 3.80
C PHE A 156 8.78 14.26 4.37
N ALA A 157 8.64 15.28 3.56
CA ALA A 157 8.01 16.53 3.94
C ALA A 157 7.10 17.03 2.81
N GLN A 158 5.91 17.46 3.15
CA GLN A 158 4.97 18.09 2.23
C GLN A 158 4.17 19.17 2.93
N PRO A 159 3.71 20.20 2.22
CA PRO A 159 2.78 21.17 2.76
C PRO A 159 1.40 20.54 3.01
N PRO A 160 0.57 21.17 3.84
CA PRO A 160 -0.84 20.81 3.98
C PRO A 160 -1.55 20.86 2.63
N ARG A 161 -2.56 20.04 2.47
CA ARG A 161 -3.44 20.06 1.30
C ARG A 161 -4.56 21.07 1.51
N ASP A 162 -5.11 21.63 0.45
CA ASP A 162 -6.21 22.61 0.52
C ASP A 162 -7.39 22.11 1.38
N LEU A 163 -7.71 20.83 1.27
CA LEU A 163 -8.79 20.21 2.03
C LEU A 163 -8.52 20.12 3.54
N ASP A 164 -7.28 20.22 3.99
CA ASP A 164 -6.91 20.13 5.41
C ASP A 164 -7.33 21.40 6.18
N TYR A 165 -7.56 22.52 5.49
CA TYR A 165 -8.05 23.75 6.07
C TYR A 165 -9.57 23.78 6.27
N ASN A 166 -10.31 22.85 5.66
CA ASN A 166 -11.76 22.76 5.81
C ASN A 166 -12.13 21.88 7.02
N LYS A 167 -12.17 22.49 8.21
CA LYS A 167 -12.48 21.79 9.48
C LYS A 167 -13.87 21.15 9.53
N GLU A 168 -14.82 21.62 8.72
CA GLU A 168 -16.18 21.05 8.67
C GLU A 168 -16.25 19.78 7.81
N ASN A 169 -15.30 19.61 6.88
CA ASN A 169 -15.28 18.46 5.97
C ASN A 169 -13.85 17.96 5.72
N LEU A 170 -13.20 17.52 6.79
CA LEU A 170 -11.84 16.97 6.73
C LEU A 170 -11.79 15.68 5.91
N PRO A 171 -10.74 15.46 5.12
CA PRO A 171 -10.51 14.19 4.43
C PRO A 171 -10.48 13.02 5.44
N TRP A 172 -11.06 11.89 5.08
CA TRP A 172 -11.05 10.69 5.93
C TRP A 172 -9.63 10.24 6.30
N ARG A 173 -8.62 10.57 5.46
CA ARG A 173 -7.20 10.23 5.66
C ARG A 173 -6.57 10.87 6.89
N VAL A 174 -7.14 11.93 7.41
CA VAL A 174 -6.67 12.63 8.62
C VAL A 174 -7.60 12.42 9.82
N GLN A 175 -8.53 11.49 9.69
CA GLN A 175 -9.46 11.06 10.76
C GLN A 175 -8.97 9.70 11.29
N PRO A 176 -8.36 9.63 12.50
CA PRO A 176 -7.71 8.42 13.01
C PRO A 176 -8.63 7.19 13.09
N ASP A 177 -9.89 7.39 13.45
CA ASP A 177 -10.88 6.30 13.56
C ASP A 177 -11.22 5.64 12.20
N ILE A 178 -10.97 6.35 11.10
CA ILE A 178 -11.25 5.89 9.73
C ILE A 178 -9.98 5.39 9.05
N ALA A 179 -8.89 6.14 9.21
CA ALA A 179 -7.62 5.88 8.50
C ALA A 179 -6.61 5.08 9.32
N GLY A 180 -6.78 4.97 10.65
CA GLY A 180 -5.80 4.38 11.55
C GLY A 180 -4.76 5.38 12.07
N GLY A 181 -4.70 6.57 11.52
CA GLY A 181 -3.78 7.67 11.87
C GLY A 181 -3.99 8.84 10.93
N GLY A 182 -2.94 9.63 10.70
CA GLY A 182 -2.93 10.72 9.74
C GLY A 182 -2.34 10.33 8.38
N TYR A 183 -1.76 11.30 7.69
CA TYR A 183 -1.04 11.05 6.43
C TYR A 183 0.16 10.12 6.59
N PHE A 184 0.73 10.02 7.80
CA PHE A 184 1.74 9.01 8.08
C PHE A 184 1.20 7.61 7.80
N TYR A 185 0.00 7.30 8.29
CA TYR A 185 -0.62 5.98 8.12
C TYR A 185 -1.07 5.69 6.67
N ASP A 186 -1.28 6.73 5.86
CA ASP A 186 -1.57 6.60 4.43
C ASP A 186 -0.29 6.45 3.58
N LEU A 187 0.79 7.18 3.89
CA LEU A 187 1.95 7.31 3.01
C LEU A 187 3.17 6.48 3.47
N ALA A 188 3.53 6.51 4.77
CA ALA A 188 4.70 5.79 5.27
C ALA A 188 4.66 4.27 5.05
N PRO A 189 3.49 3.58 5.01
CA PRO A 189 3.45 2.16 4.71
C PRO A 189 4.14 1.79 3.40
N HIS A 190 4.08 2.64 2.40
CA HIS A 190 4.77 2.41 1.14
C HIS A 190 6.29 2.45 1.25
N GLN A 191 6.82 3.29 2.15
CA GLN A 191 8.25 3.41 2.42
C GLN A 191 8.73 2.23 3.27
N ILE A 192 7.99 1.94 4.34
CA ILE A 192 8.32 0.84 5.27
C ILE A 192 8.22 -0.51 4.55
N ASP A 193 7.17 -0.74 3.78
CA ASP A 193 6.94 -1.98 3.07
C ASP A 193 8.04 -2.29 2.06
N ILE A 194 8.44 -1.32 1.24
CA ILE A 194 9.50 -1.54 0.25
C ILE A 194 10.87 -1.76 0.91
N LEU A 195 11.14 -1.12 2.04
CA LEU A 195 12.38 -1.36 2.79
C LEU A 195 12.39 -2.75 3.42
N GLN A 196 11.26 -3.23 3.93
CA GLN A 196 11.15 -4.60 4.43
C GLN A 196 11.28 -5.65 3.31
N ASP A 197 10.77 -5.38 2.10
CA ASP A 197 10.94 -6.27 0.94
C ASP A 197 12.41 -6.36 0.49
N MET A 198 13.20 -5.30 0.72
CA MET A 198 14.62 -5.25 0.32
C MET A 198 15.59 -5.76 1.39
N PHE A 199 15.32 -5.50 2.66
CA PHE A 199 16.29 -5.67 3.74
C PHE A 199 15.88 -6.63 4.86
N GLY A 200 14.73 -7.28 4.74
CA GLY A 200 14.17 -8.13 5.79
C GLY A 200 13.24 -7.39 6.72
N TYR A 201 12.81 -8.04 7.78
CA TYR A 201 11.77 -7.50 8.65
C TYR A 201 12.34 -6.52 9.69
N ILE A 202 11.59 -5.46 9.98
CA ILE A 202 11.88 -4.55 11.09
C ILE A 202 11.34 -5.20 12.37
N LEU A 203 12.26 -5.49 13.33
CA LEU A 203 11.93 -6.13 14.60
C LEU A 203 11.79 -5.15 15.76
N GLU A 204 12.41 -3.97 15.65
CA GLU A 204 12.30 -2.90 16.64
C GLU A 204 12.00 -1.58 15.95
N ALA A 205 11.04 -0.84 16.48
CA ALA A 205 10.70 0.50 16.01
C ALA A 205 10.21 1.37 17.17
N ASN A 206 10.62 2.63 17.18
CA ASN A 206 10.18 3.61 18.17
C ASN A 206 10.12 4.99 17.54
N GLY A 207 9.14 5.80 17.92
CA GLY A 207 8.95 7.12 17.36
C GLY A 207 8.35 8.15 18.31
N TYR A 208 8.53 9.40 17.93
CA TYR A 208 7.88 10.55 18.54
C TYR A 208 6.96 11.19 17.52
N LYS A 209 5.74 11.51 17.93
CA LYS A 209 4.73 12.14 17.10
C LYS A 209 4.21 13.42 17.75
N SER A 210 3.80 14.37 16.94
CA SER A 210 3.12 15.59 17.37
C SER A 210 2.12 16.06 16.33
N ASN A 211 1.24 16.97 16.74
CA ASN A 211 0.35 17.71 15.88
C ASN A 211 0.73 19.18 16.00
N ARG A 212 1.59 19.67 15.10
CA ARG A 212 2.16 21.02 15.14
C ARG A 212 1.36 22.04 14.35
N GLY A 213 0.72 21.59 13.27
CA GLY A 213 -0.12 22.44 12.42
C GLY A 213 -1.52 22.68 12.98
N GLY A 214 -2.06 21.75 13.78
CA GLY A 214 -3.40 21.86 14.37
C GLY A 214 -4.54 21.90 13.35
N LEU A 215 -4.29 21.42 12.12
CA LEU A 215 -5.28 21.47 11.04
C LEU A 215 -6.32 20.35 11.14
N TYR A 216 -5.93 19.20 11.68
CA TYR A 216 -6.75 17.99 11.80
C TYR A 216 -6.39 17.19 13.06
N PRO A 217 -7.20 16.19 13.49
CA PRO A 217 -6.99 15.47 14.75
C PRO A 217 -5.75 14.59 14.80
N ALA A 218 -5.32 14.04 13.64
CA ALA A 218 -4.19 13.12 13.55
C ALA A 218 -2.83 13.82 13.77
N GLU A 219 -1.79 13.02 13.96
CA GLU A 219 -0.40 13.46 13.93
C GLU A 219 -0.03 14.04 12.55
N ASP A 220 0.77 15.09 12.54
CA ASP A 220 1.26 15.75 11.32
C ASP A 220 2.79 15.79 11.22
N THR A 221 3.48 15.48 12.30
CA THR A 221 4.96 15.52 12.37
C THR A 221 5.46 14.34 13.21
N LEU A 222 6.39 13.56 12.65
CA LEU A 222 6.94 12.37 13.29
C LEU A 222 8.44 12.23 13.04
N SER A 223 9.14 11.61 14.01
CA SER A 223 10.49 11.10 13.83
C SER A 223 10.59 9.73 14.47
N ALA A 224 11.30 8.80 13.82
CA ALA A 224 11.43 7.43 14.30
C ALA A 224 12.81 6.84 14.02
N CYS A 225 13.15 5.79 14.76
CA CYS A 225 14.24 4.86 14.45
C CYS A 225 13.69 3.43 14.44
N PHE A 226 14.36 2.57 13.66
CA PHE A 226 13.98 1.18 13.52
C PHE A 226 15.20 0.29 13.25
N GLN A 227 15.09 -0.99 13.62
CA GLN A 227 16.13 -1.99 13.39
C GLN A 227 15.54 -3.21 12.70
N PHE A 228 16.21 -3.65 11.64
CA PHE A 228 15.90 -4.87 10.91
C PHE A 228 16.42 -6.12 11.64
N ASP A 229 15.92 -7.28 11.27
CA ASP A 229 16.35 -8.60 11.77
C ASP A 229 17.85 -8.89 11.52
N SER A 230 18.42 -8.32 10.47
CA SER A 230 19.85 -8.35 10.16
C SER A 230 20.72 -7.49 11.11
N GLY A 231 20.12 -6.67 11.98
CA GLY A 231 20.81 -5.66 12.79
C GLY A 231 21.01 -4.32 12.07
N LEU A 232 20.65 -4.19 10.80
CA LEU A 232 20.68 -2.93 10.07
C LEU A 232 19.76 -1.92 10.76
N VAL A 233 20.24 -0.68 10.97
CA VAL A 233 19.46 0.39 11.59
C VAL A 233 19.05 1.45 10.56
N GLY A 234 17.88 2.03 10.77
CA GLY A 234 17.39 3.14 9.99
C GLY A 234 16.67 4.18 10.82
N SER A 235 16.45 5.34 10.22
CA SER A 235 15.67 6.42 10.80
C SER A 235 14.77 7.07 9.78
N GLY A 236 13.71 7.74 10.25
CA GLY A 236 12.80 8.46 9.38
C GLY A 236 12.21 9.70 10.03
N SER A 237 11.93 10.70 9.21
CA SER A 237 11.18 11.89 9.60
C SER A 237 10.10 12.18 8.59
N TRP A 238 8.91 12.51 9.08
CA TRP A 238 7.73 12.83 8.26
C TRP A 238 7.10 14.12 8.76
N CYS A 239 6.83 15.05 7.86
CA CYS A 239 6.15 16.30 8.15
C CYS A 239 5.11 16.60 7.06
N PHE A 240 3.84 16.69 7.43
CA PHE A 240 2.72 16.91 6.52
C PHE A 240 2.16 18.33 6.58
N VAL A 241 2.87 19.22 7.26
CA VAL A 241 2.54 20.65 7.43
C VAL A 241 3.76 21.54 7.19
N ALA A 242 4.71 21.04 6.38
CA ALA A 242 5.92 21.77 6.05
C ALA A 242 5.65 22.95 5.11
N HIS A 243 6.53 23.94 5.10
CA HIS A 243 6.54 24.94 4.06
C HIS A 243 6.95 24.32 2.71
N GLU A 244 6.45 24.84 1.59
CA GLU A 244 6.74 24.32 0.24
C GLU A 244 8.24 24.18 -0.05
N SER A 245 9.06 25.11 0.45
CA SER A 245 10.53 25.06 0.29
C SER A 245 11.21 23.88 0.99
N ALA A 246 10.50 23.20 1.88
CA ALA A 246 10.98 22.01 2.57
C ALA A 246 10.38 20.69 2.01
N ARG A 247 9.64 20.76 0.88
CA ARG A 247 9.08 19.58 0.22
C ARG A 247 10.20 18.61 -0.12
N GLU A 248 10.04 17.37 0.33
CA GLU A 248 11.02 16.32 0.12
C GLU A 248 10.33 14.94 0.10
N ASP A 249 10.74 14.09 -0.82
CA ASP A 249 10.42 12.66 -0.87
C ASP A 249 11.73 11.93 -1.14
N ARG A 250 12.42 11.51 -0.09
CA ARG A 250 13.77 10.97 -0.19
C ARG A 250 14.00 9.80 0.75
N ILE A 251 14.53 8.72 0.19
CA ILE A 251 15.15 7.63 0.94
C ILE A 251 16.62 7.53 0.51
N GLU A 252 17.51 7.42 1.49
CA GLU A 252 18.92 7.18 1.32
C GLU A 252 19.27 5.79 1.85
N ILE A 253 19.88 4.96 1.01
CA ILE A 253 20.53 3.71 1.40
C ILE A 253 22.04 3.94 1.36
N ILE A 254 22.64 3.90 2.52
CA ILE A 254 24.07 4.20 2.70
C ILE A 254 24.84 2.88 2.83
N GLY A 255 25.80 2.66 1.95
CA GLY A 255 26.71 1.53 1.97
C GLY A 255 28.16 1.95 2.22
N ASP A 256 29.06 0.97 2.39
CA ASP A 256 30.49 1.21 2.61
C ASP A 256 31.27 1.62 1.34
N LYS A 257 30.63 1.53 0.14
CA LYS A 257 31.22 1.90 -1.14
C LYS A 257 30.41 2.96 -1.91
N GLY A 258 29.33 3.45 -1.32
CA GLY A 258 28.49 4.43 -1.96
C GLY A 258 27.15 4.65 -1.30
N MET A 259 26.29 5.34 -1.98
CA MET A 259 24.94 5.65 -1.50
C MET A 259 23.95 5.64 -2.68
N ILE A 260 22.75 5.15 -2.44
CA ILE A 260 21.63 5.27 -3.37
C ILE A 260 20.57 6.19 -2.76
N CYS A 261 20.13 7.19 -3.55
CA CYS A 261 19.02 8.07 -3.18
C CYS A 261 17.87 7.86 -4.15
N PHE A 262 16.64 7.77 -3.63
CA PHE A 262 15.45 7.60 -4.44
C PHE A 262 14.21 8.21 -3.77
N SER A 263 13.16 8.42 -4.56
CA SER A 263 11.85 8.88 -4.12
C SER A 263 10.82 7.75 -4.19
N VAL A 264 9.78 7.81 -3.35
CA VAL A 264 8.73 6.77 -3.31
C VAL A 264 7.46 7.19 -4.04
N PHE A 265 7.22 8.49 -4.17
CA PHE A 265 5.99 9.05 -4.73
C PHE A 265 6.21 9.84 -6.02
N THR A 266 7.36 10.54 -6.14
CA THR A 266 7.68 11.35 -7.33
C THR A 266 8.36 10.56 -8.44
N TYR A 267 8.98 9.41 -8.11
CA TYR A 267 9.74 8.56 -9.04
C TYR A 267 10.83 9.34 -9.78
N ASP A 268 11.51 10.25 -9.07
CA ASP A 268 12.68 10.94 -9.59
C ASP A 268 13.78 9.92 -9.98
N PRO A 269 14.66 10.22 -10.93
CA PRO A 269 15.75 9.31 -11.28
C PRO A 269 16.50 8.81 -10.04
N ILE A 270 16.77 7.51 -9.98
CA ILE A 270 17.57 6.91 -8.91
C ILE A 270 18.97 7.49 -8.98
N ALA A 271 19.45 8.14 -7.92
CA ALA A 271 20.79 8.68 -7.85
C ALA A 271 21.75 7.69 -7.18
N LEU A 272 22.69 7.15 -7.94
CA LEU A 272 23.76 6.28 -7.45
C LEU A 272 25.04 7.13 -7.26
N HIS A 273 25.55 7.19 -6.03
CA HIS A 273 26.78 7.89 -5.65
C HIS A 273 27.85 6.86 -5.30
N THR A 274 28.97 6.85 -6.00
CA THR A 274 30.13 5.98 -5.76
C THR A 274 31.43 6.76 -5.91
N GLU A 275 32.55 6.12 -5.72
CA GLU A 275 33.86 6.72 -6.02
C GLU A 275 34.00 7.20 -7.46
N ARG A 276 33.19 6.65 -8.40
CA ARG A 276 33.17 7.04 -9.81
C ARG A 276 32.38 8.32 -10.07
N GLY A 277 31.71 8.85 -9.06
CA GLY A 277 30.86 10.04 -9.12
C GLY A 277 29.40 9.74 -8.93
N ARG A 278 28.54 10.64 -9.40
CA ARG A 278 27.07 10.53 -9.36
C ARG A 278 26.54 10.11 -10.72
N GLU A 279 25.71 9.09 -10.71
CA GLU A 279 24.93 8.61 -11.86
C GLU A 279 23.43 8.76 -11.57
N GLU A 280 22.66 9.21 -12.54
CA GLU A 280 21.20 9.27 -12.48
C GLU A 280 20.61 8.19 -13.39
N ILE A 281 19.79 7.31 -12.83
CA ILE A 281 19.18 6.17 -13.51
C ILE A 281 17.67 6.41 -13.59
N PRO A 282 17.17 6.90 -14.72
CA PRO A 282 15.72 7.04 -14.94
C PRO A 282 15.10 5.66 -15.16
N VAL A 283 13.94 5.43 -14.55
CA VAL A 283 13.17 4.19 -14.73
C VAL A 283 11.70 4.54 -14.91
N GLU A 284 11.14 4.09 -16.03
CA GLU A 284 9.72 4.29 -16.33
C GLU A 284 8.85 3.24 -15.66
N ASN A 285 7.77 3.70 -15.04
CA ASN A 285 6.73 2.85 -14.49
C ASN A 285 5.54 2.75 -15.46
N PRO A 286 4.73 1.68 -15.41
CA PRO A 286 3.53 1.57 -16.22
C PRO A 286 2.52 2.67 -15.83
N VAL A 287 1.70 3.09 -16.78
CA VAL A 287 0.63 4.10 -16.59
C VAL A 287 -0.29 3.72 -15.42
N TYR A 288 -0.63 2.45 -15.31
CA TYR A 288 -1.39 1.93 -14.17
C TYR A 288 -0.45 1.23 -13.20
N VAL A 289 0.03 1.98 -12.23
CA VAL A 289 1.08 1.53 -11.28
C VAL A 289 0.72 0.26 -10.49
N GLN A 290 -0.55 -0.08 -10.36
CA GLN A 290 -0.96 -1.33 -9.70
C GLN A 290 -0.99 -2.54 -10.64
N GLN A 291 -0.89 -2.33 -11.97
CA GLN A 291 -1.02 -3.41 -12.95
C GLN A 291 -0.08 -4.59 -12.72
N PRO A 292 1.23 -4.40 -12.47
CA PRO A 292 2.13 -5.54 -12.24
C PRO A 292 1.77 -6.39 -11.02
N LEU A 293 1.39 -5.75 -9.91
CA LEU A 293 0.98 -6.51 -8.71
C LEU A 293 -0.35 -7.23 -8.93
N ILE A 294 -1.34 -6.60 -9.57
CA ILE A 294 -2.63 -7.25 -9.83
C ILE A 294 -2.43 -8.48 -10.73
N GLN A 295 -1.54 -8.40 -11.74
CA GLN A 295 -1.18 -9.58 -12.54
C GLN A 295 -0.54 -10.67 -11.67
N ALA A 296 0.38 -10.32 -10.78
CA ALA A 296 1.01 -11.29 -9.86
C ALA A 296 -0.01 -11.95 -8.92
N VAL A 297 -1.02 -11.22 -8.44
CA VAL A 297 -2.13 -11.78 -7.65
C VAL A 297 -2.97 -12.74 -8.49
N VAL A 298 -3.32 -12.37 -9.72
CA VAL A 298 -4.05 -13.25 -10.65
C VAL A 298 -3.26 -14.51 -10.95
N ASP A 299 -1.97 -14.40 -11.24
CA ASP A 299 -1.09 -15.55 -11.50
C ASP A 299 -0.95 -16.48 -10.29
N HIS A 300 -0.91 -15.91 -9.07
CA HIS A 300 -0.95 -16.71 -7.84
C HIS A 300 -2.28 -17.49 -7.73
N LEU A 301 -3.42 -16.84 -7.94
CA LEU A 301 -4.74 -17.47 -7.87
C LEU A 301 -4.97 -18.55 -8.94
N LEU A 302 -4.23 -18.45 -10.03
CA LEU A 302 -4.20 -19.46 -11.11
C LEU A 302 -3.16 -20.57 -10.87
N GLY A 303 -2.33 -20.47 -9.81
CA GLY A 303 -1.27 -21.41 -9.49
C GLY A 303 -0.05 -21.31 -10.40
N LYS A 304 0.15 -20.19 -11.10
CA LYS A 304 1.28 -19.94 -12.01
C LYS A 304 2.54 -19.47 -11.28
N SER A 305 2.38 -18.65 -10.24
CA SER A 305 3.49 -18.08 -9.45
C SER A 305 3.06 -17.74 -8.03
N ILE A 306 4.01 -17.40 -7.16
CA ILE A 306 3.73 -16.93 -5.80
C ILE A 306 3.79 -15.40 -5.77
N CYS A 307 2.76 -14.75 -5.21
CA CYS A 307 2.74 -13.32 -4.94
C CYS A 307 3.23 -13.06 -3.51
N SER A 308 4.25 -12.20 -3.34
CA SER A 308 4.84 -11.86 -2.04
C SER A 308 4.09 -10.78 -1.26
N CYS A 309 3.12 -10.09 -1.89
CA CYS A 309 2.30 -9.08 -1.21
C CYS A 309 1.11 -9.70 -0.48
N ASP A 310 1.37 -10.63 0.41
CA ASP A 310 0.36 -11.33 1.20
C ASP A 310 0.00 -10.59 2.49
N GLY A 311 -1.02 -11.09 3.19
CA GLY A 311 -1.46 -10.52 4.46
C GLY A 311 -0.42 -10.62 5.57
N GLU A 312 0.46 -11.64 5.57
CA GLU A 312 1.49 -11.82 6.61
C GLU A 312 2.54 -10.72 6.51
N SER A 313 3.10 -10.50 5.32
CA SER A 313 4.07 -9.44 5.08
C SER A 313 3.48 -8.03 5.32
N ALA A 314 2.22 -7.82 4.91
CA ALA A 314 1.52 -6.56 5.14
C ALA A 314 1.29 -6.27 6.63
N THR A 315 1.03 -7.28 7.43
CA THR A 315 0.84 -7.15 8.88
C THR A 315 2.08 -6.62 9.58
N LEU A 316 3.27 -7.01 9.12
CA LEU A 316 4.54 -6.48 9.68
C LEU A 316 4.71 -4.98 9.40
N THR A 317 4.27 -4.51 8.24
CA THR A 317 4.25 -3.07 7.95
C THR A 317 3.31 -2.31 8.89
N ASN A 318 2.11 -2.84 9.14
CA ASN A 318 1.19 -2.25 10.13
C ASN A 318 1.77 -2.27 11.56
N TRP A 319 2.47 -3.34 11.93
CA TRP A 319 3.14 -3.43 13.23
C TRP A 319 4.17 -2.32 13.42
N VAL A 320 5.03 -2.07 12.43
CA VAL A 320 6.03 -0.98 12.47
C VAL A 320 5.34 0.37 12.63
N MET A 321 4.29 0.64 11.87
CA MET A 321 3.54 1.90 11.98
C MET A 321 2.93 2.09 13.37
N ASP A 322 2.31 1.04 13.93
CA ASP A 322 1.69 1.11 15.25
C ASP A 322 2.74 1.27 16.37
N LYS A 323 3.94 0.67 16.23
CA LYS A 323 5.11 0.92 17.11
C LYS A 323 5.56 2.38 17.04
N ILE A 324 5.76 2.93 15.86
CA ILE A 324 6.19 4.33 15.68
C ILE A 324 5.14 5.29 16.27
N LEU A 325 3.87 4.96 16.14
CA LEU A 325 2.76 5.75 16.70
C LEU A 325 2.49 5.50 18.19
N ASN A 326 3.25 4.61 18.85
CA ASN A 326 3.04 4.20 20.24
C ASN A 326 1.60 3.73 20.52
N LYS A 327 1.07 2.89 19.64
CA LYS A 327 -0.24 2.25 19.80
C LYS A 327 -0.12 0.86 20.46
N ILE A 328 1.05 0.23 20.33
CA ILE A 328 1.40 -1.08 20.87
C ILE A 328 2.79 -1.08 21.46
#